data_17eee98df6828771689d3dde80fa4b46
#
_entry.id   17eee98df6828771689d3dde80fa4b46
#
_cell.length_a   1.000
_cell.length_b   1.000
_cell.length_c   1.000
_cell.angle_alpha   90.00
_cell.angle_beta   90.00
_cell.angle_gamma   90.00
#
_symmetry.space_group_name_H-M   'P 1'
#
loop_
_entity.id
_entity.type
_entity.pdbx_description
1 polymer ?
#
loop_
_entity_poly.entity_id
_entity_poly.type
_entity_poly.pdbx_seq_one_letter_code
_entity_poly.pdbx_strand_id
1 'polypeptide(L)'
;MEKQRLYMLLGDLSILFVAFLWGATNVVIRDALNEITPLWFCGIRFFIAWITVSLFFGKRALSMNRRDRVAGSLAGMVFILAYLTSNIALLSTTAGNVSFIISMSVVFVPLLVWVLTKKFPGWHVLVSVLLCT
;
A
#
# COMPACT_ATOMS: atom_id res chain seq x y z
N MET A 1 -10.22 10.14 -30.24
CA MET A 1 -9.40 8.92 -30.02
C MET A 1 -8.00 9.25 -29.47
N GLU A 2 -7.34 10.28 -29.98
CA GLU A 2 -5.98 10.65 -29.55
C GLU A 2 -5.88 11.13 -28.10
N LYS A 3 -6.80 11.97 -27.64
CA LYS A 3 -6.85 12.42 -26.24
C LYS A 3 -7.05 11.28 -25.24
N GLN A 4 -7.87 10.27 -25.56
CA GLN A 4 -8.06 9.11 -24.69
C GLN A 4 -6.79 8.26 -24.58
N ARG A 5 -6.06 8.08 -25.65
CA ARG A 5 -4.76 7.39 -25.63
C ARG A 5 -3.73 8.14 -24.80
N LEU A 6 -3.70 9.46 -24.90
CA LEU A 6 -2.80 10.29 -24.10
C LEU A 6 -3.11 10.16 -22.59
N TYR A 7 -4.40 10.21 -22.18
CA TYR A 7 -4.77 10.02 -20.78
C TYR A 7 -4.44 8.61 -20.25
N MET A 8 -4.59 7.58 -21.08
CA MET A 8 -4.18 6.21 -20.71
C MET A 8 -2.66 6.14 -20.53
N LEU A 9 -1.86 6.66 -21.44
CA LEU A 9 -0.41 6.69 -21.33
C LEU A 9 0.08 7.47 -20.12
N LEU A 10 -0.53 8.63 -19.83
CA LEU A 10 -0.21 9.41 -18.63
C LEU A 10 -0.57 8.63 -17.35
N GLY A 11 -1.68 7.90 -17.35
CA GLY A 11 -2.06 7.01 -16.25
C GLY A 11 -1.04 5.90 -16.04
N ASP A 12 -0.64 5.22 -17.08
CA ASP A 12 0.35 4.13 -17.05
C ASP A 12 1.72 4.64 -16.56
N LEU A 13 2.18 5.77 -17.09
CA LEU A 13 3.43 6.42 -16.64
C LEU A 13 3.36 6.82 -15.16
N SER A 14 2.22 7.33 -14.70
CA SER A 14 2.02 7.68 -13.29
C SER A 14 2.11 6.46 -12.39
N ILE A 15 1.53 5.33 -12.79
CA ILE A 15 1.60 4.07 -12.04
C ILE A 15 3.04 3.55 -11.99
N LEU A 16 3.77 3.57 -13.11
CA LEU A 16 5.18 3.19 -13.15
C LEU A 16 6.05 4.07 -12.26
N PHE A 17 5.82 5.37 -12.27
CA PHE A 17 6.53 6.32 -11.41
C PHE A 17 6.27 6.05 -9.92
N VAL A 18 5.02 5.80 -9.54
CA VAL A 18 4.64 5.44 -8.16
C VAL A 18 5.29 4.12 -7.75
N ALA A 19 5.29 3.10 -8.62
CA ALA A 19 5.92 1.81 -8.37
C ALA A 19 7.43 1.95 -8.14
N PHE A 20 8.11 2.77 -8.96
CA PHE A 20 9.52 3.07 -8.80
C PHE A 20 9.82 3.77 -7.46
N LEU A 21 9.04 4.81 -7.11
CA LEU A 21 9.17 5.50 -5.84
C LEU A 21 8.96 4.54 -4.66
N TRP A 22 7.99 3.65 -4.76
CA TRP A 22 7.69 2.69 -3.70
C TRP A 22 8.81 1.66 -3.51
N GLY A 23 9.36 1.16 -4.62
CA GLY A 23 10.53 0.26 -4.58
C GLY A 23 11.76 0.93 -3.95
N ALA A 24 12.08 2.15 -4.35
CA ALA A 24 13.18 2.93 -3.78
C ALA A 24 12.97 3.24 -2.28
N THR A 25 11.72 3.43 -1.86
CA THR A 25 11.38 3.75 -0.47
C THR A 25 11.83 2.66 0.50
N ASN A 26 11.72 1.38 0.15
CA ASN A 26 12.13 0.27 1.03
C ASN A 26 13.64 0.29 1.34
N VAL A 27 14.46 0.69 0.38
CA VAL A 27 15.91 0.83 0.57
C VAL A 27 16.20 1.99 1.53
N VAL A 28 15.59 3.15 1.29
CA VAL A 28 15.76 4.35 2.14
C VAL A 28 15.27 4.09 3.57
N ILE A 29 14.13 3.38 3.72
CA ILE A 29 13.60 3.02 5.05
C ILE A 29 14.60 2.14 5.79
N ARG A 30 15.20 1.16 5.13
CA ARG A 30 16.17 0.29 5.77
C ARG A 30 17.37 1.07 6.32
N ASP A 31 17.88 2.02 5.55
CA ASP A 31 18.99 2.86 6.00
C ASP A 31 18.58 3.74 7.18
N ALA A 32 17.38 4.34 7.13
CA ALA A 32 16.85 5.15 8.22
C ALA A 32 16.61 4.33 9.51
N LEU A 33 16.27 3.06 9.42
CA LEU A 33 16.04 2.19 10.57
C LEU A 33 17.35 1.78 11.29
N ASN A 34 18.51 2.02 10.71
CA ASN A 34 19.78 1.88 11.41
C ASN A 34 19.99 2.99 12.47
N GLU A 35 19.38 4.15 12.27
CA GLU A 35 19.52 5.32 13.14
C GLU A 35 18.31 5.53 14.05
N ILE A 36 17.12 5.10 13.62
CA ILE A 36 15.84 5.38 14.28
C ILE A 36 15.08 4.08 14.48
N THR A 37 14.45 3.90 15.65
CA THR A 37 13.63 2.71 15.89
C THR A 37 12.40 2.68 14.97
N PRO A 38 11.92 1.48 14.56
CA PRO A 38 10.76 1.33 13.69
C PRO A 38 9.51 2.05 14.21
N LEU A 39 9.33 2.08 15.52
CA LEU A 39 8.18 2.74 16.16
C LEU A 39 8.21 4.25 15.96
N TRP A 40 9.35 4.89 16.20
CA TRP A 40 9.52 6.32 16.00
C TRP A 40 9.41 6.70 14.53
N PHE A 41 10.01 5.91 13.64
CA PHE A 41 9.90 6.12 12.21
C PHE A 41 8.45 6.09 11.72
N CYS A 42 7.69 5.05 12.12
CA CYS A 42 6.26 4.95 11.80
C CYS A 42 5.47 6.11 12.39
N GLY A 43 5.72 6.46 13.65
CA GLY A 43 5.02 7.54 14.34
C GLY A 43 5.14 8.87 13.61
N ILE A 44 6.36 9.28 13.27
CA ILE A 44 6.62 10.53 12.54
C ILE A 44 5.96 10.50 11.16
N ARG A 45 6.12 9.42 10.42
CA ARG A 45 5.56 9.28 9.07
C ARG A 45 4.02 9.37 9.06
N PHE A 46 3.35 8.64 9.95
CA PHE A 46 1.90 8.68 10.03
C PHE A 46 1.38 10.01 10.59
N PHE A 47 2.13 10.65 11.47
CA PHE A 47 1.78 11.97 11.99
C PHE A 47 1.83 13.04 10.88
N ILE A 48 2.89 13.04 10.06
CA ILE A 48 2.99 13.95 8.90
C ILE A 48 1.87 13.68 7.91
N ALA A 49 1.59 12.40 7.60
CA ALA A 49 0.50 12.02 6.71
C ALA A 49 -0.86 12.46 7.25
N TRP A 50 -1.09 12.31 8.56
CA TRP A 50 -2.33 12.76 9.22
C TRP A 50 -2.51 14.27 9.13
N ILE A 51 -1.46 15.07 9.38
CA ILE A 51 -1.50 16.53 9.23
C ILE A 51 -1.83 16.88 7.79
N THR A 52 -1.12 16.30 6.82
CA THR A 52 -1.31 16.59 5.39
C THR A 52 -2.75 16.29 4.96
N VAL A 53 -3.27 15.11 5.27
CA VAL A 53 -4.64 14.73 4.93
C VAL A 53 -5.66 15.61 5.65
N SER A 54 -5.42 15.97 6.91
CA SER A 54 -6.32 16.84 7.69
C SER A 54 -6.41 18.24 7.12
N LEU A 55 -5.30 18.79 6.62
CA LEU A 55 -5.29 20.12 5.99
C LEU A 55 -6.11 20.15 4.69
N PHE A 56 -5.99 19.13 3.84
CA PHE A 56 -6.67 19.11 2.54
C PHE A 56 -8.10 18.57 2.61
N PHE A 57 -8.35 17.59 3.47
CA PHE A 57 -9.61 16.84 3.49
C PHE A 57 -10.31 16.84 4.86
N GLY A 58 -9.84 17.59 5.85
CA GLY A 58 -10.38 17.59 7.20
C GLY A 58 -11.88 17.87 7.28
N LYS A 59 -12.38 18.86 6.53
CA LYS A 59 -13.83 19.17 6.48
C LYS A 59 -14.65 17.99 5.94
N ARG A 60 -14.13 17.27 4.94
CA ARG A 60 -14.79 16.13 4.34
C ARG A 60 -14.75 14.89 5.25
N ALA A 61 -13.64 14.71 5.96
CA ALA A 61 -13.49 13.63 6.94
C ALA A 61 -14.46 13.79 8.12
N LEU A 62 -14.69 15.01 8.58
CA LEU A 62 -15.66 15.31 9.65
C LEU A 62 -17.11 15.06 9.24
N SER A 63 -17.44 15.19 7.94
CA SER A 63 -18.78 14.93 7.40
C SER A 63 -19.06 13.45 7.12
N MET A 64 -18.09 12.56 7.33
CA MET A 64 -18.26 11.12 7.10
C MET A 64 -19.24 10.50 8.09
N ASN A 65 -20.03 9.54 7.60
CA ASN A 65 -20.97 8.79 8.43
C ASN A 65 -20.20 7.98 9.51
N ARG A 66 -20.83 7.74 10.65
CA ARG A 66 -20.24 6.97 11.75
C ARG A 66 -19.74 5.59 11.29
N ARG A 67 -20.49 4.95 10.41
CA ARG A 67 -20.16 3.62 9.86
C ARG A 67 -18.84 3.66 9.08
N ASP A 68 -18.67 4.67 8.22
CA ASP A 68 -17.47 4.83 7.39
C ASP A 68 -16.25 5.20 8.23
N ARG A 69 -16.44 6.01 9.28
CA ARG A 69 -15.37 6.33 10.23
C ARG A 69 -14.88 5.10 10.98
N VAL A 70 -15.78 4.27 11.49
CA VAL A 70 -15.43 3.03 12.20
C VAL A 70 -14.72 2.06 11.26
N ALA A 71 -15.25 1.84 10.06
CA ALA A 71 -14.62 0.97 9.06
C ALA A 71 -13.22 1.48 8.66
N GLY A 72 -13.09 2.78 8.42
CA GLY A 72 -11.80 3.41 8.11
C GLY A 72 -10.80 3.31 9.26
N SER A 73 -11.24 3.48 10.51
CA SER A 73 -10.38 3.35 11.70
C SER A 73 -9.88 1.92 11.87
N LEU A 74 -10.74 0.92 11.69
CA LEU A 74 -10.36 -0.50 11.75
C LEU A 74 -9.35 -0.85 10.65
N ALA A 75 -9.63 -0.45 9.42
CA ALA A 75 -8.72 -0.66 8.30
C ALA A 75 -7.36 0.03 8.54
N GLY A 76 -7.37 1.26 9.04
CA GLY A 76 -6.16 1.99 9.39
C GLY A 76 -5.35 1.32 10.50
N MET A 77 -5.99 0.77 11.52
CA MET A 77 -5.31 0.04 12.60
C MET A 77 -4.62 -1.22 12.08
N VAL A 78 -5.29 -2.01 11.24
CA VAL A 78 -4.70 -3.19 10.60
C VAL A 78 -3.53 -2.78 9.71
N PHE A 79 -3.66 -1.69 8.95
CA PHE A 79 -2.61 -1.18 8.09
C PHE A 79 -1.36 -0.74 8.90
N ILE A 80 -1.55 -0.02 10.02
CA ILE A 80 -0.44 0.39 10.89
C ILE A 80 0.30 -0.83 11.44
N LEU A 81 -0.42 -1.86 11.91
CA LEU A 81 0.17 -3.09 12.41
C LEU A 81 0.98 -3.82 11.32
N ALA A 82 0.41 -3.97 10.13
CA ALA A 82 1.09 -4.59 9.00
C ALA A 82 2.37 -3.81 8.61
N TYR A 83 2.28 -2.47 8.59
CA TYR A 83 3.40 -1.62 8.23
C TYR A 83 4.52 -1.65 9.29
N LEU A 84 4.15 -1.63 10.58
CA LEU A 84 5.11 -1.75 11.68
C LEU A 84 5.83 -3.10 11.63
N THR A 85 5.08 -4.19 11.42
CA THR A 85 5.66 -5.53 11.28
C THR A 85 6.63 -5.62 10.11
N SER A 86 6.29 -5.01 8.97
CA SER A 86 7.18 -4.95 7.79
C SER A 86 8.47 -4.18 8.09
N ASN A 87 8.40 -3.07 8.82
CA ASN A 87 9.59 -2.32 9.20
C ASN A 87 10.48 -3.05 10.21
N ILE A 88 9.87 -3.79 11.15
CA ILE A 88 10.63 -4.68 12.06
C ILE A 88 11.32 -5.78 11.26
N ALA A 89 10.65 -6.37 10.29
CA ALA A 89 11.23 -7.39 9.41
C ALA A 89 12.46 -6.86 8.64
N LEU A 90 12.45 -5.59 8.21
CA LEU A 90 13.58 -4.96 7.53
C LEU A 90 14.87 -4.91 8.38
N LEU A 91 14.77 -4.95 9.71
CA LEU A 91 15.92 -5.04 10.59
C LEU A 91 16.61 -6.42 10.56
N SER A 92 15.83 -7.46 10.26
CA SER A 92 16.28 -8.85 10.32
C SER A 92 16.56 -9.48 8.96
N THR A 93 16.15 -8.80 7.86
CA THR A 93 16.29 -9.33 6.50
C THR A 93 16.57 -8.23 5.47
N THR A 94 16.74 -8.62 4.21
CA THR A 94 16.99 -7.67 3.13
C THR A 94 15.71 -6.98 2.65
N ALA A 95 15.85 -5.76 2.13
CA ALA A 95 14.73 -5.05 1.51
C ALA A 95 14.08 -5.85 0.36
N GLY A 96 14.89 -6.60 -0.38
CA GLY A 96 14.41 -7.50 -1.45
C GLY A 96 13.50 -8.60 -0.92
N ASN A 97 13.88 -9.28 0.17
CA ASN A 97 13.05 -10.34 0.76
C ASN A 97 11.71 -9.79 1.28
N VAL A 98 11.74 -8.63 1.95
CA VAL A 98 10.50 -7.99 2.44
C VAL A 98 9.59 -7.59 1.26
N SER A 99 10.17 -6.99 0.22
CA SER A 99 9.42 -6.62 -0.98
C SER A 99 8.83 -7.83 -1.69
N PHE A 100 9.57 -8.94 -1.77
CA PHE A 100 9.08 -10.19 -2.33
C PHE A 100 7.87 -10.74 -1.56
N ILE A 101 7.95 -10.79 -0.23
CA ILE A 101 6.85 -11.27 0.62
C ILE A 101 5.62 -10.35 0.47
N ILE A 102 5.82 -9.03 0.43
CA ILE A 102 4.72 -8.08 0.20
C ILE A 102 4.09 -8.31 -1.18
N SER A 103 4.89 -8.57 -2.20
CA SER A 103 4.41 -8.82 -3.57
C SER A 103 3.56 -10.09 -3.66
N MET A 104 3.78 -11.08 -2.79
CA MET A 104 2.91 -12.27 -2.72
C MET A 104 1.45 -11.92 -2.41
N SER A 105 1.18 -10.76 -1.83
CA SER A 105 -0.20 -10.28 -1.62
C SER A 105 -1.01 -10.18 -2.92
N VAL A 106 -0.34 -9.92 -4.05
CA VAL A 106 -0.96 -9.90 -5.39
C VAL A 106 -1.60 -11.25 -5.73
N VAL A 107 -1.02 -12.35 -5.24
CA VAL A 107 -1.55 -13.71 -5.39
C VAL A 107 -2.63 -14.00 -4.35
N PHE A 108 -2.36 -13.64 -3.09
CA PHE A 108 -3.26 -13.98 -1.98
C PHE A 108 -4.59 -13.21 -2.03
N VAL A 109 -4.59 -11.94 -2.45
CA VAL A 109 -5.80 -11.13 -2.47
C VAL A 109 -6.88 -11.70 -3.39
N PRO A 110 -6.62 -12.06 -4.67
CA PRO A 110 -7.61 -12.70 -5.52
C PRO A 110 -8.09 -14.05 -4.98
N LEU A 111 -7.20 -14.84 -4.37
CA LEU A 111 -7.56 -16.12 -3.77
C LEU A 111 -8.51 -15.93 -2.58
N LEU A 112 -8.22 -14.98 -1.69
CA LEU A 112 -9.09 -14.65 -0.56
C LEU A 112 -10.46 -14.13 -1.04
N VAL A 113 -10.48 -13.25 -2.03
CA VAL A 113 -11.73 -12.75 -2.63
C VAL A 113 -12.52 -13.91 -3.22
N TRP A 114 -11.88 -14.84 -3.92
CA TRP A 114 -12.55 -16.02 -4.47
C TRP A 114 -13.18 -16.88 -3.36
N VAL A 115 -12.43 -17.19 -2.30
CA VAL A 115 -12.93 -17.98 -1.17
C VAL A 115 -14.13 -17.29 -0.49
N LEU A 116 -14.05 -15.97 -0.27
CA LEU A 116 -15.08 -15.21 0.42
C LEU A 116 -16.34 -14.99 -0.43
N THR A 117 -16.16 -14.70 -1.72
CA THR A 117 -17.28 -14.38 -2.62
C THR A 117 -17.84 -15.59 -3.35
N LYS A 118 -17.11 -16.73 -3.33
CA LYS A 118 -17.38 -17.95 -4.10
C LYS A 118 -17.55 -17.71 -5.62
N LYS A 119 -17.10 -16.53 -6.10
CA LYS A 119 -17.11 -16.19 -7.52
C LYS A 119 -15.70 -16.37 -8.06
N PHE A 120 -15.55 -17.18 -9.10
CA PHE A 120 -14.27 -17.44 -9.75
C PHE A 120 -13.69 -16.14 -10.28
N PRO A 121 -12.44 -15.79 -9.92
CA PRO A 121 -11.75 -14.65 -10.53
C PRO A 121 -11.61 -14.92 -12.03
N GLY A 122 -11.99 -13.98 -12.87
CA GLY A 122 -11.92 -14.16 -14.31
C GLY A 122 -10.51 -14.55 -14.77
N TRP A 123 -10.41 -15.25 -15.90
CA TRP A 123 -9.15 -15.72 -16.46
C TRP A 123 -8.07 -14.62 -16.56
N HIS A 124 -8.48 -13.38 -16.83
CA HIS A 124 -7.59 -12.22 -16.87
C HIS A 124 -6.85 -11.98 -15.54
N VAL A 125 -7.52 -12.20 -14.42
CA VAL A 125 -6.92 -12.04 -13.07
C VAL A 125 -5.85 -13.10 -12.84
N LEU A 126 -6.10 -14.36 -13.24
CA LEU A 126 -5.13 -15.45 -13.13
C LEU A 126 -3.88 -15.19 -13.97
N VAL A 127 -4.07 -14.72 -15.20
CA VAL A 127 -2.95 -14.35 -16.09
C VAL A 127 -2.16 -13.19 -15.49
N SER A 128 -2.83 -12.17 -14.95
CA SER A 128 -2.14 -11.04 -14.31
C SER A 128 -1.33 -11.48 -13.08
N VAL A 129 -1.87 -12.38 -12.27
CA VAL A 129 -1.16 -12.95 -11.12
C VAL A 129 0.10 -13.72 -11.58
N LEU A 130 -0.03 -14.53 -12.63
CA LEU A 130 1.10 -15.29 -13.17
C LEU A 130 2.20 -14.41 -13.75
N LEU A 131 1.84 -13.25 -14.32
CA LEU A 131 2.80 -12.29 -14.87
C LEU A 131 3.49 -11.45 -13.80
N CYS A 132 2.90 -11.34 -12.60
CA CYS A 132 3.44 -10.56 -11.48
C CYS A 132 4.32 -11.38 -10.52
N THR A 133 4.36 -12.71 -10.69
CA THR A 133 5.20 -13.66 -9.92
C THR A 133 6.38 -14.11 -10.72
#